data_08e9bdf5105f1087e0b07c01719d01ab
#
_entry.id   08e9bdf5105f1087e0b07c01719d01ab
#
_cell.length_a   1.000
_cell.length_b   1.000
_cell.length_c   1.000
_cell.angle_alpha   90.00
_cell.angle_beta   90.00
_cell.angle_gamma   90.00
#
_symmetry.space_group_name_H-M   'P 1'
#
loop_
_entity.id
_entity.type
_entity.pdbx_description
1 polymer ?
#
loop_
_entity_poly.entity_id
_entity_poly.type
_entity_poly.pdbx_seq_one_letter_code
_entity_poly.pdbx_strand_id
1 'polypeptide(L)'
;MIGGVAHSTNLIDGFHGLLGGFALLILLFFAIVAHNLNDYSLFMYCIIFGGALFGVLVFNFPLGRIFFGDGGAYLVGFLLALFSVLLVKNSPMVSPWYPLTMLIYPVFETLFSIVRKTMRSNSSAMEPDQFHLHMLIHQSLYKNAKISRKWCNPVTSAVILVALVPKMIVATMAVSSTEVLVTIAVGFCVLYILVYRMLSVICSDNPEDESVSL
;
A
#
# COMPACT_ATOMS: atom_id res chain seq x y z
N MET A 1 -5.84 15.69 3.75
CA MET A 1 -6.05 14.29 3.33
C MET A 1 -5.30 13.96 2.03
N ILE A 2 -5.55 14.62 0.89
CA ILE A 2 -4.93 14.30 -0.41
C ILE A 2 -3.40 14.27 -0.34
N GLY A 3 -2.75 15.30 0.19
CA GLY A 3 -1.28 15.35 0.31
C GLY A 3 -0.70 14.24 1.21
N GLY A 4 -1.42 13.83 2.25
CA GLY A 4 -0.99 12.72 3.10
C GLY A 4 -1.02 11.37 2.37
N VAL A 5 -2.05 11.11 1.56
CA VAL A 5 -2.12 9.90 0.72
C VAL A 5 -1.03 9.93 -0.34
N ALA A 6 -0.81 11.07 -1.01
CA ALA A 6 0.24 11.20 -2.02
C ALA A 6 1.64 10.94 -1.43
N HIS A 7 1.92 11.44 -0.23
CA HIS A 7 3.18 11.14 0.47
C HIS A 7 3.29 9.66 0.85
N SER A 8 2.20 9.07 1.35
CA SER A 8 2.17 7.67 1.77
C SER A 8 2.38 6.70 0.61
N THR A 9 1.87 7.02 -0.58
CA THR A 9 2.09 6.20 -1.79
C THR A 9 3.53 6.29 -2.28
N ASN A 10 4.20 7.44 -2.16
CA ASN A 10 5.61 7.56 -2.46
C ASN A 10 6.47 6.68 -1.53
N LEU A 11 6.07 6.54 -0.26
CA LEU A 11 6.80 5.72 0.70
C LEU A 11 6.82 4.23 0.34
N ILE A 12 5.78 3.71 -0.30
CA ILE A 12 5.69 2.30 -0.70
C ILE A 12 6.27 2.01 -2.10
N ASP A 13 6.75 3.02 -2.83
CA ASP A 13 7.35 2.85 -4.16
C ASP A 13 8.81 2.32 -4.12
N GLY A 14 9.14 1.52 -3.13
CA GLY A 14 10.47 0.91 -2.99
C GLY A 14 10.62 -0.47 -3.63
N PHE A 15 9.53 -1.12 -4.06
CA PHE A 15 9.54 -2.51 -4.54
C PHE A 15 8.83 -2.65 -5.88
N HIS A 16 9.39 -3.51 -6.75
CA HIS A 16 8.86 -3.76 -8.09
C HIS A 16 7.40 -4.20 -8.02
N GLY A 17 6.50 -3.44 -8.59
CA GLY A 17 5.07 -3.73 -8.67
C GLY A 17 4.26 -3.41 -7.42
N LEU A 18 4.86 -2.98 -6.30
CA LEU A 18 4.11 -2.75 -5.07
C LEU A 18 3.14 -1.56 -5.21
N LEU A 19 3.66 -0.37 -5.57
CA LEU A 19 2.81 0.81 -5.78
C LEU A 19 1.83 0.61 -6.93
N GLY A 20 2.32 0.19 -8.11
CA GLY A 20 1.48 -0.01 -9.29
C GLY A 20 0.40 -1.06 -9.09
N GLY A 21 0.73 -2.20 -8.48
CA GLY A 21 -0.22 -3.26 -8.17
C GLY A 21 -1.24 -2.85 -7.12
N PHE A 22 -0.80 -2.14 -6.06
CA PHE A 22 -1.69 -1.59 -5.05
C PHE A 22 -2.70 -0.60 -5.66
N ALA A 23 -2.21 0.34 -6.46
CA ALA A 23 -3.06 1.32 -7.13
C ALA A 23 -4.06 0.67 -8.09
N LEU A 24 -3.63 -0.34 -8.88
CA LEU A 24 -4.54 -1.10 -9.75
C LEU A 24 -5.62 -1.83 -8.97
N LEU A 25 -5.30 -2.45 -7.82
CA LEU A 25 -6.31 -3.08 -6.97
C LEU A 25 -7.32 -2.05 -6.47
N ILE A 26 -6.88 -0.89 -5.98
CA ILE A 26 -7.79 0.18 -5.53
C ILE A 26 -8.71 0.62 -6.66
N LEU A 27 -8.15 0.90 -7.84
CA LEU A 27 -8.93 1.34 -9.01
C LEU A 27 -9.93 0.29 -9.47
N LEU A 28 -9.58 -0.99 -9.43
CA LEU A 28 -10.48 -2.09 -9.74
C LEU A 28 -11.69 -2.09 -8.80
N PHE A 29 -11.47 -2.03 -7.48
CA PHE A 29 -12.56 -2.02 -6.51
C PHE A 29 -13.38 -0.74 -6.58
N PHE A 30 -12.75 0.42 -6.81
CA PHE A 30 -13.48 1.68 -7.02
C PHE A 30 -14.32 1.62 -8.30
N ALA A 31 -13.81 1.04 -9.38
CA ALA A 31 -14.57 0.84 -10.61
C ALA A 31 -15.78 -0.06 -10.39
N ILE A 32 -15.63 -1.16 -9.64
CA ILE A 32 -16.74 -2.06 -9.29
C ILE A 32 -17.84 -1.29 -8.53
N VAL A 33 -17.45 -0.53 -7.51
CA VAL A 33 -18.42 0.26 -6.72
C VAL A 33 -19.06 1.34 -7.57
N ALA A 34 -18.29 2.10 -8.34
CA ALA A 34 -18.80 3.17 -9.22
C ALA A 34 -19.78 2.61 -10.26
N HIS A 35 -19.47 1.46 -10.87
CA HIS A 35 -20.36 0.78 -11.81
C HIS A 35 -21.69 0.38 -11.15
N ASN A 36 -21.64 -0.25 -9.97
CA ASN A 36 -22.83 -0.69 -9.23
C ASN A 36 -23.73 0.48 -8.79
N LEU A 37 -23.13 1.65 -8.60
CA LEU A 37 -23.83 2.88 -8.21
C LEU A 37 -24.22 3.76 -9.43
N ASN A 38 -23.99 3.28 -10.66
CA ASN A 38 -24.24 4.00 -11.92
C ASN A 38 -23.44 5.31 -12.06
N ASP A 39 -22.32 5.47 -11.34
CA ASP A 39 -21.37 6.56 -11.57
C ASP A 39 -20.42 6.20 -12.71
N TYR A 40 -20.94 6.26 -13.94
CA TYR A 40 -20.17 5.91 -15.14
C TYR A 40 -18.97 6.84 -15.37
N SER A 41 -19.02 8.07 -14.89
CA SER A 41 -17.91 9.02 -15.03
C SER A 41 -16.71 8.54 -14.20
N LEU A 42 -16.92 8.25 -12.93
CA LEU A 42 -15.85 7.74 -12.06
C LEU A 42 -15.38 6.36 -12.51
N PHE A 43 -16.31 5.49 -12.94
CA PHE A 43 -15.96 4.19 -13.54
C PHE A 43 -14.96 4.35 -14.69
N MET A 44 -15.26 5.24 -15.66
CA MET A 44 -14.37 5.48 -16.79
C MET A 44 -13.02 6.06 -16.38
N TYR A 45 -12.98 6.97 -15.39
CA TYR A 45 -11.70 7.49 -14.87
C TYR A 45 -10.86 6.37 -14.26
N CYS A 46 -11.45 5.46 -13.48
CA CYS A 46 -10.76 4.31 -12.92
C CYS A 46 -10.19 3.38 -14.01
N ILE A 47 -10.96 3.12 -15.07
CA ILE A 47 -10.53 2.26 -16.19
C ILE A 47 -9.39 2.90 -16.99
N ILE A 48 -9.53 4.18 -17.36
CA ILE A 48 -8.50 4.90 -18.14
C ILE A 48 -7.20 4.99 -17.37
N PHE A 49 -7.27 5.42 -16.11
CA PHE A 49 -6.07 5.53 -15.28
C PHE A 49 -5.49 4.15 -14.94
N GLY A 50 -6.33 3.14 -14.68
CA GLY A 50 -5.92 1.76 -14.47
C GLY A 50 -5.19 1.18 -15.69
N GLY A 51 -5.68 1.45 -16.91
CA GLY A 51 -5.01 1.06 -18.15
C GLY A 51 -3.62 1.69 -18.31
N ALA A 52 -3.49 2.99 -18.01
CA ALA A 52 -2.20 3.68 -18.03
C ALA A 52 -1.21 3.08 -16.99
N LEU A 53 -1.68 2.84 -15.76
CA LEU A 53 -0.86 2.19 -14.72
C LEU A 53 -0.47 0.76 -15.08
N PHE A 54 -1.38 0.00 -15.67
CA PHE A 54 -1.08 -1.36 -16.13
C PHE A 54 0.04 -1.34 -17.17
N GLY A 55 0.04 -0.38 -18.10
CA GLY A 55 1.12 -0.19 -19.06
C GLY A 55 2.48 0.02 -18.38
N VAL A 56 2.56 0.86 -17.34
CA VAL A 56 3.79 1.05 -16.56
C VAL A 56 4.16 -0.22 -15.79
N LEU A 57 3.16 -0.91 -15.20
CA LEU A 57 3.38 -2.11 -14.39
C LEU A 57 4.01 -3.25 -15.19
N VAL A 58 3.65 -3.43 -16.46
CA VAL A 58 4.24 -4.45 -17.34
C VAL A 58 5.77 -4.30 -17.45
N PHE A 59 6.29 -3.08 -17.38
CA PHE A 59 7.73 -2.82 -17.40
C PHE A 59 8.34 -2.76 -15.99
N ASN A 60 7.57 -2.37 -14.98
CA ASN A 60 8.03 -2.30 -13.61
C ASN A 60 8.08 -3.70 -12.95
N PHE A 61 7.08 -4.55 -13.16
CA PHE A 61 6.98 -5.89 -12.56
C PHE A 61 7.21 -6.98 -13.62
N PRO A 62 7.98 -8.05 -13.32
CA PRO A 62 8.71 -8.28 -12.05
C PRO A 62 10.16 -7.73 -12.05
N LEU A 63 10.67 -7.22 -13.16
CA LEU A 63 12.10 -6.96 -13.36
C LEU A 63 12.55 -5.53 -13.02
N GLY A 64 11.65 -4.61 -12.69
CA GLY A 64 11.99 -3.24 -12.36
C GLY A 64 12.69 -2.46 -13.47
N ARG A 65 12.27 -2.65 -14.74
CA ARG A 65 12.88 -1.96 -15.89
C ARG A 65 12.55 -0.46 -15.92
N ILE A 66 11.39 -0.08 -15.38
CA ILE A 66 10.93 1.31 -15.25
C ILE A 66 10.39 1.49 -13.83
N PHE A 67 10.66 2.63 -13.22
CA PHE A 67 10.14 3.04 -11.91
C PHE A 67 9.23 4.24 -12.07
N PHE A 68 8.29 4.42 -11.12
CA PHE A 68 7.42 5.61 -11.10
C PHE A 68 8.20 6.88 -10.80
N GLY A 69 9.22 6.77 -9.94
CA GLY A 69 9.90 7.91 -9.37
C GLY A 69 8.99 8.78 -8.51
N ASP A 70 9.54 9.75 -7.79
CA ASP A 70 8.78 10.58 -6.85
C ASP A 70 7.59 11.27 -7.53
N GLY A 71 7.78 11.86 -8.71
CA GLY A 71 6.72 12.53 -9.46
C GLY A 71 5.56 11.60 -9.84
N GLY A 72 5.87 10.39 -10.30
CA GLY A 72 4.87 9.38 -10.64
C GLY A 72 4.15 8.84 -9.42
N ALA A 73 4.88 8.56 -8.33
CA ALA A 73 4.31 8.06 -7.09
C ALA A 73 3.37 9.09 -6.43
N TYR A 74 3.77 10.38 -6.42
CA TYR A 74 2.88 11.46 -5.96
C TYR A 74 1.65 11.63 -6.83
N LEU A 75 1.79 11.54 -8.16
CA LEU A 75 0.64 11.62 -9.09
C LEU A 75 -0.34 10.48 -8.84
N VAL A 76 0.16 9.24 -8.71
CA VAL A 76 -0.68 8.06 -8.39
C VAL A 76 -1.44 8.29 -7.08
N GLY A 77 -0.76 8.69 -6.02
CA GLY A 77 -1.40 8.94 -4.73
C GLY A 77 -2.41 10.08 -4.75
N PHE A 78 -2.11 11.16 -5.48
CA PHE A 78 -3.03 12.28 -5.69
C PHE A 78 -4.32 11.81 -6.37
N LEU A 79 -4.21 11.05 -7.47
CA LEU A 79 -5.38 10.57 -8.21
C LEU A 79 -6.20 9.56 -7.42
N LEU A 80 -5.57 8.64 -6.68
CA LEU A 80 -6.28 7.73 -5.77
C LEU A 80 -7.07 8.48 -4.70
N ALA A 81 -6.48 9.52 -4.11
CA ALA A 81 -7.14 10.36 -3.13
C ALA A 81 -8.28 11.19 -3.75
N LEU A 82 -8.08 11.73 -4.96
CA LEU A 82 -9.11 12.46 -5.70
C LEU A 82 -10.31 11.55 -6.02
N PHE A 83 -10.07 10.34 -6.53
CA PHE A 83 -11.13 9.38 -6.83
C PHE A 83 -11.86 8.90 -5.57
N SER A 84 -11.15 8.81 -4.45
CA SER A 84 -11.75 8.56 -3.13
C SER A 84 -12.77 9.65 -2.74
N VAL A 85 -12.39 10.91 -2.94
CA VAL A 85 -13.28 12.06 -2.65
C VAL A 85 -14.48 12.07 -3.61
N LEU A 86 -14.24 11.85 -4.90
CA LEU A 86 -15.31 11.79 -5.90
C LEU A 86 -16.31 10.67 -5.61
N LEU A 87 -15.81 9.48 -5.26
CA LEU A 87 -16.65 8.33 -4.94
C LEU A 87 -17.63 8.63 -3.79
N VAL A 88 -17.13 9.22 -2.71
CA VAL A 88 -17.97 9.57 -1.55
C VAL A 88 -18.90 10.76 -1.86
N LYS A 89 -18.39 11.76 -2.60
CA LYS A 89 -19.19 12.95 -2.96
C LYS A 89 -20.36 12.60 -3.88
N ASN A 90 -20.11 11.76 -4.87
CA ASN A 90 -21.11 11.43 -5.90
C ASN A 90 -22.13 10.39 -5.41
N SER A 91 -21.82 9.64 -4.38
CA SER A 91 -22.62 8.51 -3.91
C SER A 91 -22.82 8.56 -2.40
N PRO A 92 -23.95 9.14 -1.91
CA PRO A 92 -24.24 9.23 -0.46
C PRO A 92 -24.32 7.89 0.26
N MET A 93 -24.51 6.79 -0.46
CA MET A 93 -24.51 5.43 0.09
C MET A 93 -23.12 4.92 0.44
N VAL A 94 -22.05 5.54 -0.08
CA VAL A 94 -20.68 5.15 0.19
C VAL A 94 -20.21 5.80 1.48
N SER A 95 -19.89 4.98 2.48
CA SER A 95 -19.30 5.50 3.72
C SER A 95 -17.92 6.13 3.44
N PRO A 96 -17.60 7.31 4.03
CA PRO A 96 -16.24 7.89 3.95
C PRO A 96 -15.13 6.97 4.47
N TRP A 97 -15.48 5.99 5.30
CA TRP A 97 -14.55 4.99 5.79
C TRP A 97 -14.16 3.95 4.73
N TYR A 98 -14.96 3.79 3.65
CA TYR A 98 -14.61 2.85 2.59
C TYR A 98 -13.27 3.19 1.92
N PRO A 99 -13.09 4.36 1.29
CA PRO A 99 -11.80 4.69 0.69
C PRO A 99 -10.67 4.81 1.71
N LEU A 100 -10.93 5.21 2.96
CA LEU A 100 -9.94 5.21 4.03
C LEU A 100 -9.45 3.79 4.33
N THR A 101 -10.37 2.82 4.46
CA THR A 101 -10.05 1.40 4.68
C THR A 101 -9.30 0.81 3.49
N MET A 102 -9.65 1.21 2.27
CA MET A 102 -8.94 0.78 1.07
C MET A 102 -7.48 1.26 1.05
N LEU A 103 -7.26 2.53 1.37
CA LEU A 103 -5.94 3.19 1.37
C LEU A 103 -5.16 3.03 2.68
N ILE A 104 -5.66 2.26 3.65
CA ILE A 104 -5.10 2.20 5.00
C ILE A 104 -3.65 1.70 5.03
N TYR A 105 -3.25 0.81 4.12
CA TYR A 105 -1.90 0.23 4.11
C TYR A 105 -0.81 1.30 4.01
N PRO A 106 -0.71 2.10 2.94
CA PRO A 106 0.33 3.13 2.85
C PRO A 106 0.18 4.21 3.93
N VAL A 107 -1.05 4.59 4.28
CA VAL A 107 -1.31 5.61 5.30
C VAL A 107 -0.84 5.14 6.66
N PHE A 108 -1.18 3.92 7.06
CA PHE A 108 -0.78 3.37 8.36
C PHE A 108 0.73 3.10 8.41
N GLU A 109 1.34 2.62 7.33
CA GLU A 109 2.80 2.48 7.20
C GLU A 109 3.51 3.79 7.53
N THR A 110 3.03 4.90 6.94
CA THR A 110 3.61 6.24 7.17
C THR A 110 3.43 6.69 8.62
N LEU A 111 2.20 6.58 9.15
CA LEU A 111 1.90 6.99 10.54
C LEU A 111 2.70 6.16 11.55
N PHE A 112 2.74 4.85 11.36
CA PHE A 112 3.50 3.95 12.21
C PHE A 112 5.00 4.25 12.19
N SER A 113 5.55 4.55 11.01
CA SER A 113 6.95 4.95 10.86
C SER A 113 7.27 6.25 11.61
N ILE A 114 6.39 7.27 11.50
CA ILE A 114 6.52 8.53 12.23
C ILE A 114 6.52 8.27 13.75
N VAL A 115 5.52 7.54 14.26
CA VAL A 115 5.42 7.23 15.70
C VAL A 115 6.65 6.48 16.19
N ARG A 116 7.10 5.48 15.45
CA ARG A 116 8.30 4.70 15.80
C ARG A 116 9.55 5.56 15.85
N LYS A 117 9.75 6.48 14.87
CA LYS A 117 10.88 7.40 14.86
C LYS A 117 10.86 8.38 16.03
N THR A 118 9.70 8.94 16.35
CA THR A 118 9.56 9.86 17.49
C THR A 118 9.81 9.18 18.84
N MET A 119 9.54 7.89 18.97
CA MET A 119 9.82 7.11 20.18
C MET A 119 11.31 6.71 20.31
N ARG A 120 12.09 6.72 19.23
CA ARG A 120 13.54 6.55 19.24
C ARG A 120 14.21 7.91 19.37
N SER A 121 14.52 8.34 20.57
CA SER A 121 14.99 9.69 20.94
C SER A 121 16.31 10.16 20.31
N ASN A 122 17.02 9.36 19.49
CA ASN A 122 18.31 9.69 18.91
C ASN A 122 18.34 9.69 17.36
N SER A 123 17.23 9.45 16.66
CA SER A 123 17.22 9.48 15.20
C SER A 123 16.53 10.72 14.68
N SER A 124 17.18 11.44 13.76
CA SER A 124 16.54 12.53 13.02
C SER A 124 15.32 12.01 12.26
N ALA A 125 14.21 12.72 12.31
CA ALA A 125 12.99 12.36 11.56
C ALA A 125 13.24 12.29 10.04
N MET A 126 14.33 12.84 9.55
CA MET A 126 14.74 12.90 8.14
C MET A 126 15.70 11.77 7.70
N GLU A 127 16.20 10.93 8.62
CA GLU A 127 17.03 9.81 8.21
C GLU A 127 16.22 8.75 7.44
N PRO A 128 16.80 8.11 6.39
CA PRO A 128 16.14 7.01 5.67
C PRO A 128 15.76 5.91 6.65
N ASP A 129 14.51 5.48 6.60
CA ASP A 129 13.99 4.45 7.49
C ASP A 129 14.07 3.09 6.80
N GLN A 130 14.94 2.22 7.29
CA GLN A 130 15.10 0.84 6.77
C GLN A 130 14.14 -0.17 7.42
N PHE A 131 13.25 0.26 8.31
CA PHE A 131 12.39 -0.62 9.11
C PHE A 131 10.91 -0.55 8.70
N HIS A 132 10.63 -0.40 7.39
CA HIS A 132 9.27 -0.53 6.88
C HIS A 132 8.84 -1.99 6.83
N LEU A 133 7.51 -2.27 6.98
CA LEU A 133 6.99 -3.63 6.96
C LEU A 133 7.40 -4.40 5.70
N HIS A 134 7.32 -3.77 4.52
CA HIS A 134 7.73 -4.39 3.26
C HIS A 134 9.23 -4.75 3.24
N MET A 135 10.08 -3.97 3.90
CA MET A 135 11.51 -4.28 4.03
C MET A 135 11.75 -5.48 4.96
N LEU A 136 11.02 -5.57 6.09
CA LEU A 136 11.10 -6.72 7.00
C LEU A 136 10.59 -8.00 6.33
N ILE A 137 9.53 -7.94 5.54
CA ILE A 137 9.05 -9.08 4.74
C ILE A 137 10.12 -9.51 3.75
N HIS A 138 10.73 -8.55 3.03
CA HIS A 138 11.81 -8.83 2.09
C HIS A 138 12.99 -9.53 2.76
N GLN A 139 13.46 -9.01 3.90
CA GLN A 139 14.55 -9.63 4.66
C GLN A 139 14.20 -11.04 5.13
N SER A 140 12.99 -11.23 5.65
CA SER A 140 12.52 -12.54 6.09
C SER A 140 12.45 -13.54 4.93
N LEU A 141 11.96 -13.15 3.76
CA LEU A 141 11.92 -13.99 2.56
C LEU A 141 13.34 -14.35 2.07
N TYR A 142 14.24 -13.39 2.07
CA TYR A 142 15.62 -13.61 1.68
C TYR A 142 16.34 -14.61 2.59
N LYS A 143 16.15 -14.50 3.93
CA LYS A 143 16.80 -15.36 4.91
C LYS A 143 16.20 -16.77 4.94
N ASN A 144 14.89 -16.90 4.93
CA ASN A 144 14.20 -18.15 5.27
C ASN A 144 13.69 -18.95 4.07
N ALA A 145 13.31 -18.30 2.97
CA ALA A 145 12.61 -18.96 1.86
C ALA A 145 13.53 -19.49 0.76
N LYS A 146 14.86 -19.34 0.88
CA LYS A 146 15.85 -19.73 -0.17
C LYS A 146 15.50 -19.18 -1.55
N ILE A 147 14.82 -18.04 -1.61
CA ILE A 147 14.44 -17.38 -2.86
C ILE A 147 15.68 -16.66 -3.40
N SER A 148 15.95 -16.81 -4.69
CA SER A 148 17.05 -16.09 -5.35
C SER A 148 16.88 -14.58 -5.13
N ARG A 149 17.97 -13.87 -4.81
CA ARG A 149 18.01 -12.41 -4.54
C ARG A 149 17.24 -11.61 -5.61
N LYS A 150 17.31 -12.02 -6.86
CA LYS A 150 16.60 -11.39 -8.01
C LYS A 150 15.07 -11.44 -7.85
N TRP A 151 14.52 -12.49 -7.23
CA TRP A 151 13.08 -12.71 -7.10
C TRP A 151 12.51 -12.26 -5.75
N CYS A 152 13.36 -11.96 -4.75
CA CYS A 152 12.88 -11.51 -3.45
C CYS A 152 12.04 -10.24 -3.54
N ASN A 153 12.47 -9.25 -4.35
CA ASN A 153 11.77 -7.97 -4.49
C ASN A 153 10.34 -8.14 -5.06
N PRO A 154 10.13 -8.74 -6.27
CA PRO A 154 8.78 -8.92 -6.80
C PRO A 154 7.91 -9.88 -5.97
N VAL A 155 8.51 -10.90 -5.32
CA VAL A 155 7.77 -11.81 -4.44
C VAL A 155 7.27 -11.07 -3.19
N THR A 156 8.07 -10.18 -2.61
CA THR A 156 7.64 -9.32 -1.49
C THR A 156 6.39 -8.53 -1.86
N SER A 157 6.41 -7.87 -3.03
CA SER A 157 5.24 -7.12 -3.53
C SER A 157 4.03 -8.02 -3.72
N ALA A 158 4.20 -9.18 -4.35
CA ALA A 158 3.12 -10.13 -4.57
C ALA A 158 2.49 -10.63 -3.25
N VAL A 159 3.32 -10.97 -2.25
CA VAL A 159 2.84 -11.41 -0.92
C VAL A 159 1.99 -10.32 -0.26
N ILE A 160 2.47 -9.06 -0.27
CA ILE A 160 1.73 -7.95 0.32
C ILE A 160 0.41 -7.72 -0.41
N LEU A 161 0.44 -7.66 -1.75
CA LEU A 161 -0.76 -7.41 -2.55
C LEU A 161 -1.80 -8.51 -2.35
N VAL A 162 -1.40 -9.78 -2.39
CA VAL A 162 -2.30 -10.92 -2.15
C VAL A 162 -2.90 -10.86 -0.73
N ALA A 163 -2.10 -10.52 0.28
CA ALA A 163 -2.58 -10.39 1.66
C ALA A 163 -3.60 -9.24 1.84
N LEU A 164 -3.56 -8.20 0.99
CA LEU A 164 -4.51 -7.09 1.04
C LEU A 164 -5.86 -7.40 0.39
N VAL A 165 -5.92 -8.33 -0.58
CA VAL A 165 -7.14 -8.62 -1.37
C VAL A 165 -8.33 -9.02 -0.50
N PRO A 166 -8.24 -9.95 0.48
CA PRO A 166 -9.39 -10.34 1.30
C PRO A 166 -10.01 -9.15 2.04
N LYS A 167 -9.17 -8.28 2.62
CA LYS A 167 -9.62 -7.04 3.27
C LYS A 167 -10.38 -6.15 2.28
N MET A 168 -9.87 -5.96 1.08
CA MET A 168 -10.48 -5.11 0.05
C MET A 168 -11.84 -5.67 -0.41
N ILE A 169 -11.96 -6.99 -0.56
CA ILE A 169 -13.22 -7.66 -0.90
C ILE A 169 -14.27 -7.39 0.19
N VAL A 170 -13.93 -7.69 1.45
CA VAL A 170 -14.87 -7.52 2.57
C VAL A 170 -15.26 -6.04 2.74
N ALA A 171 -14.31 -5.10 2.62
CA ALA A 171 -14.59 -3.67 2.65
C ALA A 171 -15.55 -3.25 1.52
N THR A 172 -15.38 -3.80 0.33
CA THR A 172 -16.25 -3.48 -0.82
C THR A 172 -17.67 -4.04 -0.64
N MET A 173 -17.81 -5.22 -0.06
CA MET A 173 -19.12 -5.77 0.29
C MET A 173 -19.85 -4.94 1.37
N ALA A 174 -19.08 -4.29 2.24
CA ALA A 174 -19.59 -3.46 3.34
C ALA A 174 -19.50 -1.95 3.02
N VAL A 175 -19.52 -1.53 1.76
CA VAL A 175 -19.25 -0.16 1.31
C VAL A 175 -20.10 0.92 1.99
N SER A 176 -21.32 0.58 2.42
CA SER A 176 -22.24 1.50 3.12
C SER A 176 -22.18 1.40 4.66
N SER A 177 -21.57 0.35 5.21
CA SER A 177 -21.56 0.10 6.66
C SER A 177 -20.31 0.68 7.33
N THR A 178 -20.45 1.86 7.91
CA THR A 178 -19.34 2.53 8.62
C THR A 178 -18.76 1.69 9.75
N GLU A 179 -19.61 1.00 10.53
CA GLU A 179 -19.17 0.19 11.67
C GLU A 179 -18.28 -0.99 11.24
N VAL A 180 -18.69 -1.69 10.18
CA VAL A 180 -17.91 -2.81 9.63
C VAL A 180 -16.58 -2.30 9.07
N LEU A 181 -16.59 -1.18 8.33
CA LEU A 181 -15.39 -0.60 7.75
C LEU A 181 -14.39 -0.13 8.82
N VAL A 182 -14.87 0.50 9.90
CA VAL A 182 -14.03 0.88 11.05
C VAL A 182 -13.44 -0.37 11.71
N THR A 183 -14.24 -1.42 11.91
CA THR A 183 -13.76 -2.67 12.49
C THR A 183 -12.68 -3.31 11.62
N ILE A 184 -12.84 -3.33 10.29
CA ILE A 184 -11.82 -3.82 9.34
C ILE A 184 -10.56 -2.97 9.45
N ALA A 185 -10.69 -1.64 9.51
CA ALA A 185 -9.55 -0.73 9.59
C ALA A 185 -8.76 -0.94 10.89
N VAL A 186 -9.43 -1.03 12.03
CA VAL A 186 -8.80 -1.29 13.34
C VAL A 186 -8.15 -2.68 13.36
N GLY A 187 -8.87 -3.70 12.88
CA GLY A 187 -8.34 -5.07 12.78
C GLY A 187 -7.08 -5.15 11.92
N PHE A 188 -7.05 -4.41 10.80
CA PHE A 188 -5.88 -4.28 9.95
C PHE A 188 -4.69 -3.64 10.70
N CYS A 189 -4.91 -2.55 11.43
CA CYS A 189 -3.86 -1.88 12.20
C CYS A 189 -3.27 -2.81 13.28
N VAL A 190 -4.13 -3.56 13.99
CA VAL A 190 -3.68 -4.53 14.99
C VAL A 190 -2.86 -5.64 14.35
N LEU A 191 -3.37 -6.24 13.27
CA LEU A 191 -2.67 -7.29 12.52
C LEU A 191 -1.32 -6.79 12.00
N TYR A 192 -1.28 -5.57 11.44
CA TYR A 192 -0.06 -4.94 10.98
C TYR A 192 0.98 -4.85 12.09
N ILE A 193 0.61 -4.37 13.29
CA ILE A 193 1.52 -4.24 14.44
C ILE A 193 2.02 -5.61 14.89
N LEU A 194 1.16 -6.63 14.93
CA LEU A 194 1.55 -8.00 15.32
C LEU A 194 2.56 -8.59 14.34
N VAL A 195 2.26 -8.50 13.03
CA VAL A 195 3.17 -8.99 11.97
C VAL A 195 4.49 -8.24 12.00
N TYR A 196 4.44 -6.90 12.16
CA TYR A 196 5.62 -6.07 12.27
C TYR A 196 6.51 -6.52 13.44
N ARG A 197 5.94 -6.70 14.64
CA ARG A 197 6.69 -7.15 15.83
C ARG A 197 7.29 -8.54 15.63
N MET A 198 6.51 -9.47 15.08
CA MET A 198 7.00 -10.82 14.78
C MET A 198 8.21 -10.79 13.83
N LEU A 199 8.10 -10.05 12.74
CA LEU A 199 9.18 -9.94 11.76
C LEU A 199 10.40 -9.18 12.32
N SER A 200 10.20 -8.16 13.14
CA SER A 200 11.31 -7.41 13.74
C SER A 200 12.15 -8.30 14.67
N VAL A 201 11.53 -9.21 15.44
CA VAL A 201 12.25 -10.19 16.25
C VAL A 201 13.03 -11.17 15.36
N ILE A 202 12.39 -11.75 14.33
CA ILE A 202 13.05 -12.68 13.40
C ILE A 202 14.24 -12.05 12.68
N CYS A 203 14.14 -10.75 12.37
CA CYS A 203 15.21 -10.03 11.68
C CYS A 203 16.34 -9.58 12.63
N SER A 204 16.06 -9.36 13.93
CA SER A 204 17.06 -8.91 14.93
C SER A 204 17.96 -10.03 15.46
N ASP A 205 17.54 -11.29 15.41
CA ASP A 205 18.28 -12.43 15.96
C ASP A 205 19.53 -12.82 15.13
N ASN A 206 19.97 -12.03 14.13
CA ASN A 206 21.17 -12.30 13.36
C ASN A 206 22.03 -11.03 13.17
N PRO A 207 23.09 -10.84 13.97
CA PRO A 207 23.96 -9.66 13.91
C PRO A 207 24.95 -9.63 12.71
N GLU A 208 24.91 -10.57 11.78
CA GLU A 208 25.93 -10.67 10.71
C GLU A 208 25.70 -9.77 9.48
N ASP A 209 24.66 -8.96 9.43
CA ASP A 209 24.28 -8.18 8.21
C ASP A 209 24.56 -6.66 8.30
N GLU A 210 25.47 -6.18 9.15
CA GLU A 210 25.96 -4.78 9.05
C GLU A 210 26.84 -4.49 7.81
N SER A 211 27.16 -5.51 6.99
CA SER A 211 28.12 -5.37 5.88
C SER A 211 27.49 -5.34 4.48
N VAL A 212 26.17 -5.20 4.33
CA VAL A 212 25.51 -5.10 3.01
C VAL A 212 24.77 -3.76 2.88
N SER A 213 25.47 -2.68 3.24
CA SER A 213 25.14 -1.34 2.75
C SER A 213 26.08 -1.06 1.58
N LEU A 214 25.62 -1.32 0.35
CA LEU A 214 26.07 -0.63 -0.88
C LEU A 214 25.34 -1.24 -2.07
#